data_82347192b5cb6e136f65657b2daa0151
#
_entry.id   82347192b5cb6e136f65657b2daa0151
#
_cell.length_a   1.000
_cell.length_b   1.000
_cell.length_c   1.000
_cell.angle_alpha   90.00
_cell.angle_beta   90.00
_cell.angle_gamma   90.00
#
_symmetry.space_group_name_H-M   'P 1'
#
loop_
_entity.id
_entity.type
_entity.pdbx_description
1 polymer ?
#
loop_
_entity_poly.entity_id
_entity_poly.type
_entity_poly.pdbx_seq_one_letter_code
_entity_poly.pdbx_strand_id
1 'polypeptide(L)'
;GLGDVYKRQDPGSTLVDLNRSGVALMEIVSKPDLRSPEEVNLYIKKLRSIMRYLGTCDGNMQEGSLRADVNVSVRKFGDDKLGTRCEIKNVNSIKFMQMAIEYEANRQVELLEKGEKIDQETRLFDTKKNQTRSMRSKEDAHDYRYFPDPDLLPLEFNDEYIENVKKEIPELPDQKKNRFIEKFKLTPYEATILVSDLDT
;
A
#
# COMPACT_ATOMS: atom_id res chain seq x y z
N GLY A 1 -11.38 -15.18 3.53
CA GLY A 1 -12.33 -14.17 3.90
C GLY A 1 -13.71 -14.47 3.34
N LEU A 2 -14.72 -14.24 4.12
CA LEU A 2 -16.12 -14.21 3.67
C LEU A 2 -16.23 -13.07 2.65
N GLY A 3 -16.90 -13.29 1.53
CA GLY A 3 -17.07 -12.31 0.47
C GLY A 3 -17.55 -10.94 0.95
N ASP A 4 -17.21 -9.90 0.19
CA ASP A 4 -17.62 -8.54 0.51
C ASP A 4 -19.15 -8.43 0.55
N VAL A 5 -19.68 -8.07 1.70
CA VAL A 5 -21.11 -7.83 1.86
C VAL A 5 -21.41 -6.41 1.42
N TYR A 6 -21.95 -6.25 0.21
CA TYR A 6 -22.47 -4.97 -0.26
C TYR A 6 -23.84 -4.73 0.38
N LYS A 7 -23.89 -3.81 1.32
CA LYS A 7 -25.18 -3.27 1.78
C LYS A 7 -25.72 -2.31 0.70
N ARG A 8 -26.37 -2.83 -0.34
CA ARG A 8 -27.34 -2.01 -1.07
C ARG A 8 -28.53 -1.78 -0.14
N GLN A 9 -29.03 -0.54 -0.12
CA GLN A 9 -30.19 -0.14 0.66
C GLN A 9 -31.46 -0.72 0.02
N ASP A 10 -31.60 -2.03 0.06
CA ASP A 10 -32.87 -2.70 -0.19
C ASP A 10 -33.40 -3.12 1.18
N PRO A 11 -34.51 -2.56 1.66
CA PRO A 11 -34.98 -2.77 3.05
C PRO A 11 -35.25 -4.22 3.43
N GLY A 12 -35.28 -5.13 2.48
CA GLY A 12 -35.65 -6.52 2.72
C GLY A 12 -34.58 -7.56 2.39
N SER A 13 -33.43 -7.18 1.83
CA SER A 13 -32.44 -8.16 1.38
C SER A 13 -30.99 -7.69 1.58
N THR A 14 -30.09 -8.64 1.82
CA THR A 14 -28.65 -8.43 1.81
C THR A 14 -28.09 -9.15 0.60
N LEU A 15 -27.47 -8.40 -0.31
CA LEU A 15 -26.77 -8.99 -1.44
C LEU A 15 -25.36 -9.41 -1.02
N VAL A 16 -25.01 -10.65 -1.27
CA VAL A 16 -23.68 -11.21 -0.98
C VAL A 16 -22.97 -11.46 -2.29
N ASP A 17 -21.81 -10.83 -2.48
CA ASP A 17 -20.92 -11.09 -3.61
C ASP A 17 -19.80 -12.03 -3.17
N LEU A 18 -19.72 -13.20 -3.77
CA LEU A 18 -18.73 -14.23 -3.48
C LEU A 18 -17.59 -14.27 -4.51
N ASN A 19 -17.55 -13.35 -5.49
CA ASN A 19 -16.54 -13.36 -6.55
C ASN A 19 -15.11 -13.24 -6.04
N ARG A 20 -14.90 -12.63 -4.87
CA ARG A 20 -13.59 -12.50 -4.21
C ARG A 20 -13.41 -13.41 -3.01
N SER A 21 -14.33 -14.36 -2.83
CA SER A 21 -14.23 -15.35 -1.76
C SER A 21 -13.01 -16.24 -1.95
N GLY A 22 -12.21 -16.43 -0.93
CA GLY A 22 -11.02 -17.29 -0.98
C GLY A 22 -9.80 -16.67 -1.69
N VAL A 23 -9.88 -15.44 -2.17
CA VAL A 23 -8.71 -14.73 -2.72
C VAL A 23 -7.78 -14.37 -1.56
N ALA A 24 -6.51 -14.80 -1.64
CA ALA A 24 -5.50 -14.48 -0.65
C ALA A 24 -5.18 -12.99 -0.68
N LEU A 25 -5.00 -12.40 0.50
CA LEU A 25 -4.52 -11.02 0.67
C LEU A 25 -3.15 -11.06 1.34
N MET A 26 -2.19 -10.35 0.72
CA MET A 26 -0.90 -10.09 1.33
C MET A 26 -0.84 -8.63 1.76
N GLU A 27 -0.54 -8.40 3.04
CA GLU A 27 -0.32 -7.06 3.58
C GLU A 27 1.19 -6.82 3.73
N ILE A 28 1.69 -5.74 3.15
CA ILE A 28 3.09 -5.33 3.23
C ILE A 28 3.15 -4.02 3.99
N VAL A 29 3.68 -4.07 5.20
CA VAL A 29 3.82 -2.90 6.07
C VAL A 29 5.25 -2.40 6.00
N SER A 30 5.45 -1.15 5.54
CA SER A 30 6.75 -0.49 5.56
C SER A 30 7.10 0.01 6.95
N LYS A 31 8.40 0.10 7.24
CA LYS A 31 8.86 0.93 8.36
C LYS A 31 8.59 2.42 8.05
N PRO A 32 8.53 3.29 9.08
CA PRO A 32 8.30 4.72 8.88
C PRO A 32 9.56 5.44 8.39
N ASP A 33 10.10 4.98 7.26
CA ASP A 33 11.39 5.45 6.70
C ASP A 33 11.22 6.40 5.51
N LEU A 34 10.02 6.48 4.92
CA LEU A 34 9.73 7.36 3.80
C LEU A 34 9.60 8.81 4.29
N ARG A 35 10.20 9.76 3.58
CA ARG A 35 10.31 11.17 3.99
C ARG A 35 9.69 12.17 3.03
N SER A 36 9.27 11.73 1.84
CA SER A 36 8.65 12.60 0.86
C SER A 36 7.59 11.88 0.02
N PRO A 37 6.67 12.63 -0.63
CA PRO A 37 5.73 12.07 -1.59
C PRO A 37 6.43 11.38 -2.78
N GLU A 38 7.61 11.86 -3.19
CA GLU A 38 8.42 11.29 -4.27
C GLU A 38 8.96 9.92 -3.89
N GLU A 39 9.46 9.76 -2.66
CA GLU A 39 9.92 8.47 -2.14
C GLU A 39 8.78 7.45 -2.12
N VAL A 40 7.57 7.86 -1.73
CA VAL A 40 6.38 7.00 -1.77
C VAL A 40 6.05 6.58 -3.20
N ASN A 41 6.11 7.50 -4.15
CA ASN A 41 5.92 7.19 -5.57
C ASN A 41 6.90 6.13 -6.06
N LEU A 42 8.19 6.31 -5.78
CA LEU A 42 9.24 5.37 -6.17
C LEU A 42 9.06 4.02 -5.49
N TYR A 43 8.74 4.01 -4.19
CA TYR A 43 8.51 2.81 -3.41
C TYR A 43 7.34 1.99 -3.98
N ILE A 44 6.17 2.61 -4.20
CA ILE A 44 4.99 1.90 -4.71
C ILE A 44 5.20 1.40 -6.14
N LYS A 45 5.84 2.19 -7.00
CA LYS A 45 6.20 1.74 -8.36
C LYS A 45 7.11 0.53 -8.33
N LYS A 46 8.12 0.56 -7.46
CA LYS A 46 9.06 -0.55 -7.28
C LYS A 46 8.36 -1.80 -6.78
N LEU A 47 7.55 -1.66 -5.74
CA LEU A 47 6.78 -2.76 -5.16
C LEU A 47 5.84 -3.37 -6.21
N ARG A 48 5.09 -2.52 -6.92
CA ARG A 48 4.21 -2.95 -8.02
C ARG A 48 4.96 -3.74 -9.10
N SER A 49 6.14 -3.25 -9.49
CA SER A 49 6.98 -3.94 -10.48
C SER A 49 7.41 -5.32 -9.99
N ILE A 50 7.88 -5.43 -8.74
CA ILE A 50 8.26 -6.71 -8.15
C ILE A 50 7.08 -7.68 -8.12
N MET A 51 5.90 -7.24 -7.70
CA MET A 51 4.70 -8.09 -7.62
C MET A 51 4.28 -8.63 -9.00
N ARG A 52 4.38 -7.78 -10.04
CA ARG A 52 4.12 -8.20 -11.43
C ARG A 52 5.15 -9.22 -11.93
N TYR A 53 6.43 -9.00 -11.65
CA TYR A 53 7.50 -9.93 -12.01
C TYR A 53 7.36 -11.29 -11.32
N LEU A 54 6.89 -11.31 -10.08
CA LEU A 54 6.59 -12.53 -9.34
C LEU A 54 5.28 -13.21 -9.82
N GLY A 55 4.48 -12.54 -10.64
CA GLY A 55 3.19 -13.06 -11.07
C GLY A 55 2.13 -13.15 -9.95
N THR A 56 2.38 -12.54 -8.78
CA THR A 56 1.48 -12.60 -7.61
C THR A 56 0.36 -11.58 -7.66
N CYS A 57 0.53 -10.49 -8.43
CA CYS A 57 -0.43 -9.41 -8.55
C CYS A 57 -0.22 -8.66 -9.88
N ASP A 58 -1.29 -8.29 -10.55
CA ASP A 58 -1.25 -7.44 -11.75
C ASP A 58 -0.90 -5.98 -11.44
N GLY A 59 -1.00 -5.60 -10.15
CA GLY A 59 -0.72 -4.26 -9.68
C GLY A 59 -1.74 -3.20 -10.12
N ASN A 60 -2.95 -3.61 -10.51
CA ASN A 60 -4.00 -2.68 -10.93
C ASN A 60 -4.68 -2.05 -9.71
N MET A 61 -4.35 -0.77 -9.47
CA MET A 61 -4.92 -0.01 -8.35
C MET A 61 -6.37 0.40 -8.60
N GLN A 62 -6.78 0.57 -9.85
CA GLN A 62 -8.14 0.99 -10.19
C GLN A 62 -9.14 -0.15 -9.96
N GLU A 63 -8.72 -1.39 -10.23
CA GLU A 63 -9.51 -2.59 -9.97
C GLU A 63 -9.36 -3.12 -8.54
N GLY A 64 -8.46 -2.50 -7.76
CA GLY A 64 -8.26 -2.84 -6.35
C GLY A 64 -7.40 -4.08 -6.13
N SER A 65 -6.66 -4.55 -7.15
CA SER A 65 -5.69 -5.63 -6.99
C SER A 65 -4.50 -5.22 -6.13
N LEU A 66 -4.11 -3.94 -6.21
CA LEU A 66 -3.14 -3.31 -5.31
C LEU A 66 -3.82 -2.12 -4.61
N ARG A 67 -3.80 -2.13 -3.29
CA ARG A 67 -4.31 -1.03 -2.46
C ARG A 67 -3.21 -0.55 -1.54
N ALA A 68 -3.27 0.71 -1.16
CA ALA A 68 -2.38 1.24 -0.14
C ALA A 68 -3.14 2.19 0.78
N ASP A 69 -2.89 2.05 2.07
CA ASP A 69 -3.25 3.02 3.08
C ASP A 69 -2.00 3.80 3.47
N VAL A 70 -2.13 5.10 3.65
CA VAL A 70 -0.98 5.97 3.91
C VAL A 70 -1.06 6.50 5.33
N ASN A 71 0.00 6.26 6.11
CA ASN A 71 0.15 6.82 7.45
C ASN A 71 1.10 8.02 7.38
N VAL A 72 0.62 9.19 7.78
CA VAL A 72 1.37 10.45 7.77
C VAL A 72 1.51 11.00 9.17
N SER A 73 2.72 11.40 9.54
CA SER A 73 3.01 12.22 10.71
C SER A 73 4.12 13.21 10.41
N VAL A 74 4.16 14.32 11.11
CA VAL A 74 5.21 15.33 10.99
C VAL A 74 5.92 15.52 12.32
N ARG A 75 7.20 15.89 12.25
CA ARG A 75 8.04 16.23 13.41
C ARG A 75 8.99 17.36 13.03
N LYS A 76 9.54 18.04 14.01
CA LYS A 76 10.60 19.02 13.77
C LYS A 76 11.85 18.33 13.25
N PHE A 77 12.58 19.02 12.39
CA PHE A 77 13.87 18.52 11.93
C PHE A 77 14.83 18.33 13.12
N GLY A 78 15.44 17.16 13.19
CA GLY A 78 16.34 16.78 14.28
C GLY A 78 15.67 16.03 15.44
N ASP A 79 14.34 15.97 15.50
CA ASP A 79 13.66 15.17 16.51
C ASP A 79 13.72 13.67 16.14
N ASP A 80 14.02 12.82 17.12
CA ASP A 80 14.01 11.36 16.92
C ASP A 80 12.61 10.77 17.05
N LYS A 81 11.77 11.36 17.88
CA LYS A 81 10.41 10.89 18.14
C LYS A 81 9.47 11.26 16.98
N LEU A 82 8.79 10.26 16.45
CA LEU A 82 7.74 10.48 15.44
C LEU A 82 6.55 11.25 16.03
N GLY A 83 5.93 12.08 15.21
CA GLY A 83 4.69 12.77 15.56
C GLY A 83 3.47 11.84 15.58
N THR A 84 2.31 12.40 15.92
CA THR A 84 1.04 11.70 15.88
C THR A 84 0.65 11.39 14.45
N ARG A 85 0.38 10.13 14.15
CA ARG A 85 0.03 9.69 12.80
C ARG A 85 -1.46 9.84 12.52
N CYS A 86 -1.78 10.20 11.28
CA CYS A 86 -3.11 10.04 10.70
C CYS A 86 -3.04 9.04 9.55
N GLU A 87 -3.99 8.11 9.52
CA GLU A 87 -4.16 7.16 8.42
C GLU A 87 -5.01 7.80 7.34
N ILE A 88 -4.58 7.73 6.08
CA ILE A 88 -5.35 8.26 4.95
C ILE A 88 -5.82 7.12 4.08
N LYS A 89 -7.13 7.05 3.86
CA LYS A 89 -7.80 6.07 2.99
C LYS A 89 -8.32 6.70 1.71
N ASN A 90 -8.76 5.85 0.77
CA ASN A 90 -9.29 6.25 -0.53
C ASN A 90 -8.24 6.88 -1.46
N VAL A 91 -7.04 6.33 -1.43
CA VAL A 91 -5.92 6.73 -2.29
C VAL A 91 -5.65 5.65 -3.35
N ASN A 92 -6.51 5.61 -4.35
CA ASN A 92 -6.55 4.56 -5.37
C ASN A 92 -5.64 4.82 -6.58
N SER A 93 -4.68 5.72 -6.45
CA SER A 93 -3.60 5.94 -7.42
C SER A 93 -2.37 6.52 -6.74
N ILE A 94 -1.19 6.28 -7.32
CA ILE A 94 0.08 6.84 -6.81
C ILE A 94 0.03 8.37 -6.77
N LYS A 95 -0.58 8.99 -7.77
CA LYS A 95 -0.76 10.45 -7.81
C LYS A 95 -1.60 10.94 -6.61
N PHE A 96 -2.71 10.26 -6.33
CA PHE A 96 -3.55 10.65 -5.19
C PHE A 96 -2.86 10.39 -3.85
N MET A 97 -2.01 9.36 -3.75
CA MET A 97 -1.17 9.18 -2.56
C MET A 97 -0.25 10.37 -2.32
N GLN A 98 0.48 10.82 -3.36
CA GLN A 98 1.37 11.99 -3.24
C GLN A 98 0.61 13.23 -2.80
N MET A 99 -0.52 13.53 -3.46
CA MET A 99 -1.35 14.68 -3.13
C MET A 99 -1.92 14.60 -1.70
N ALA A 100 -2.34 13.42 -1.28
CA ALA A 100 -2.87 13.19 0.06
C ALA A 100 -1.80 13.37 1.14
N ILE A 101 -0.58 12.89 0.91
CA ILE A 101 0.56 13.04 1.81
C ILE A 101 0.92 14.52 1.95
N GLU A 102 1.05 15.22 0.84
CA GLU A 102 1.40 16.63 0.82
C GLU A 102 0.35 17.48 1.57
N TYR A 103 -0.91 17.27 1.26
CA TYR A 103 -2.00 17.96 1.94
C TYR A 103 -1.99 17.69 3.45
N GLU A 104 -1.91 16.42 3.83
CA GLU A 104 -1.98 16.04 5.24
C GLU A 104 -0.76 16.51 6.04
N ALA A 105 0.43 16.44 5.46
CA ALA A 105 1.64 16.96 6.09
C ALA A 105 1.53 18.46 6.34
N ASN A 106 1.08 19.25 5.36
CA ASN A 106 0.87 20.69 5.50
C ASN A 106 -0.19 20.99 6.55
N ARG A 107 -1.32 20.28 6.55
CA ARG A 107 -2.36 20.43 7.57
C ARG A 107 -1.83 20.21 8.98
N GLN A 108 -1.03 19.15 9.18
CA GLN A 108 -0.44 18.84 10.48
C GLN A 108 0.55 19.92 10.92
N VAL A 109 1.38 20.44 10.00
CA VAL A 109 2.31 21.54 10.29
C VAL A 109 1.53 22.79 10.72
N GLU A 110 0.49 23.20 9.96
CA GLU A 110 -0.31 24.37 10.30
C GLU A 110 -0.98 24.28 11.68
N LEU A 111 -1.48 23.10 12.06
CA LEU A 111 -2.09 22.89 13.38
C LEU A 111 -1.03 23.00 14.49
N LEU A 112 0.11 22.37 14.31
CA LEU A 112 1.20 22.40 15.29
C LEU A 112 1.79 23.81 15.45
N GLU A 113 1.90 24.58 14.37
CA GLU A 113 2.35 25.98 14.43
C GLU A 113 1.37 26.89 15.17
N LYS A 114 0.06 26.59 15.13
CA LYS A 114 -0.97 27.26 15.92
C LYS A 114 -1.00 26.79 17.38
N GLY A 115 -0.17 25.82 17.77
CA GLY A 115 -0.16 25.23 19.11
C GLY A 115 -1.28 24.21 19.35
N GLU A 116 -1.96 23.77 18.29
CA GLU A 116 -2.99 22.75 18.35
C GLU A 116 -2.36 21.35 18.36
N LYS A 117 -3.13 20.35 18.79
CA LYS A 117 -2.69 18.95 18.81
C LYS A 117 -3.23 18.22 17.58
N ILE A 118 -2.46 17.22 17.15
CA ILE A 118 -2.92 16.26 16.14
C ILE A 118 -3.58 15.09 16.85
N ASP A 119 -4.84 14.81 16.48
CA ASP A 119 -5.54 13.62 16.93
C ASP A 119 -5.17 12.43 16.02
N GLN A 120 -4.96 11.27 16.63
CA GLN A 120 -4.77 10.05 15.87
C GLN A 120 -6.11 9.59 15.30
N GLU A 121 -6.28 9.74 14.00
CA GLU A 121 -7.55 9.46 13.33
C GLU A 121 -7.33 8.84 11.95
N THR A 122 -8.39 8.22 11.43
CA THR A 122 -8.49 7.84 10.02
C THR A 122 -9.16 8.97 9.24
N ARG A 123 -8.54 9.36 8.14
CA ARG A 123 -9.00 10.42 7.24
C ARG A 123 -9.27 9.86 5.85
N LEU A 124 -10.23 10.43 5.16
CA LEU A 124 -10.56 10.10 3.78
C LEU A 124 -10.01 11.17 2.85
N PHE A 125 -9.30 10.76 1.79
CA PHE A 125 -8.88 11.70 0.76
C PHE A 125 -10.03 11.97 -0.22
N ASP A 126 -10.41 13.25 -0.35
CA ASP A 126 -11.39 13.72 -1.32
C ASP A 126 -10.65 14.13 -2.61
N THR A 127 -10.73 13.30 -3.62
CA THR A 127 -10.02 13.50 -4.90
C THR A 127 -10.54 14.68 -5.72
N LYS A 128 -11.76 15.16 -5.44
CA LYS A 128 -12.33 16.34 -6.13
C LYS A 128 -11.84 17.66 -5.51
N LYS A 129 -11.71 17.67 -4.20
CA LYS A 129 -11.26 18.85 -3.44
C LYS A 129 -9.76 18.83 -3.15
N ASN A 130 -9.08 17.71 -3.39
CA ASN A 130 -7.68 17.47 -3.03
C ASN A 130 -7.39 17.74 -1.55
N GLN A 131 -8.26 17.26 -0.67
CA GLN A 131 -8.19 17.47 0.76
C GLN A 131 -8.45 16.19 1.52
N THR A 132 -7.88 16.08 2.71
CA THR A 132 -8.28 15.02 3.64
C THR A 132 -9.41 15.53 4.54
N ARG A 133 -10.36 14.65 4.85
CA ARG A 133 -11.40 14.91 5.83
C ARG A 133 -11.43 13.82 6.89
N SER A 134 -11.71 14.16 8.13
CA SER A 134 -11.91 13.18 9.18
C SER A 134 -13.02 12.21 8.79
N MET A 135 -12.77 10.94 8.94
CA MET A 135 -13.83 9.94 8.98
C MET A 135 -14.42 10.00 10.37
N ARG A 136 -15.76 9.93 10.49
CA ARG A 136 -16.43 9.81 11.77
C ARG A 136 -15.74 8.71 12.54
N SER A 137 -15.08 9.03 13.66
CA SER A 137 -14.45 8.04 14.50
C SER A 137 -15.51 7.01 14.87
N LYS A 138 -15.42 5.81 14.34
CA LYS A 138 -16.04 4.67 14.99
C LYS A 138 -15.19 4.48 16.23
N GLU A 139 -15.71 4.89 17.35
CA GLU A 139 -15.20 4.45 18.63
C GLU A 139 -15.03 2.95 18.52
N ASP A 140 -13.80 2.49 18.74
CA ASP A 140 -13.43 1.11 19.02
C ASP A 140 -13.78 0.03 18.00
N ALA A 141 -13.20 0.08 16.82
CA ALA A 141 -13.04 -1.14 16.04
C ALA A 141 -11.75 -1.86 16.45
N HIS A 142 -11.61 -2.22 17.71
CA HIS A 142 -10.44 -2.92 18.25
C HIS A 142 -10.47 -4.43 18.04
N ASP A 143 -11.49 -4.96 17.40
CA ASP A 143 -11.53 -6.39 17.12
C ASP A 143 -10.95 -6.70 15.73
N TYR A 144 -9.62 -6.65 15.64
CA TYR A 144 -8.88 -7.10 14.46
C TYR A 144 -8.86 -8.63 14.33
N ARG A 145 -9.55 -9.35 15.22
CA ARG A 145 -9.65 -10.81 15.18
C ARG A 145 -8.32 -11.51 14.87
N TYR A 146 -7.26 -11.14 15.57
CA TYR A 146 -5.95 -11.80 15.50
C TYR A 146 -5.99 -13.18 16.17
N PHE A 147 -6.88 -14.02 15.73
CA PHE A 147 -6.93 -15.41 16.10
C PHE A 147 -6.99 -16.27 14.84
N PRO A 148 -6.43 -17.47 14.86
CA PRO A 148 -6.53 -18.38 13.74
C PRO A 148 -7.99 -18.63 13.37
N ASP A 149 -8.32 -18.51 12.09
CA ASP A 149 -9.65 -18.88 11.60
C ASP A 149 -9.82 -20.39 11.81
N PRO A 150 -10.88 -20.86 12.50
CA PRO A 150 -11.06 -22.27 12.77
C PRO A 150 -11.25 -23.14 11.52
N ASP A 151 -11.63 -22.52 10.40
CA ASP A 151 -11.81 -23.21 9.12
C ASP A 151 -10.50 -23.30 8.31
N LEU A 152 -9.41 -22.67 8.78
CA LEU A 152 -8.11 -22.69 8.12
C LEU A 152 -7.10 -23.53 8.93
N LEU A 153 -6.51 -24.51 8.27
CA LEU A 153 -5.42 -25.28 8.87
C LEU A 153 -4.15 -24.44 8.99
N PRO A 154 -3.33 -24.67 10.02
CA PRO A 154 -2.00 -24.08 10.12
C PRO A 154 -1.17 -24.43 8.87
N LEU A 155 -0.45 -23.42 8.35
CA LEU A 155 0.51 -23.62 7.26
C LEU A 155 1.90 -23.70 7.88
N GLU A 156 2.57 -24.82 7.67
CA GLU A 156 3.95 -25.05 8.11
C GLU A 156 4.85 -25.18 6.89
N PHE A 157 5.91 -24.38 6.84
CA PHE A 157 6.90 -24.41 5.78
C PHE A 157 8.24 -24.84 6.36
N ASN A 158 8.81 -25.88 5.82
CA ASN A 158 10.18 -26.30 6.16
C ASN A 158 11.21 -25.54 5.30
N ASP A 159 12.46 -25.59 5.72
CA ASP A 159 13.55 -24.89 5.01
C ASP A 159 13.71 -25.37 3.57
N GLU A 160 13.47 -26.65 3.30
CA GLU A 160 13.54 -27.22 1.96
C GLU A 160 12.50 -26.59 1.02
N TYR A 161 11.27 -26.42 1.49
CA TYR A 161 10.22 -25.74 0.73
C TYR A 161 10.62 -24.29 0.41
N ILE A 162 11.13 -23.56 1.42
CA ILE A 162 11.57 -22.18 1.26
C ILE A 162 12.71 -22.08 0.23
N GLU A 163 13.71 -22.97 0.30
CA GLU A 163 14.82 -23.00 -0.65
C GLU A 163 14.37 -23.34 -2.08
N ASN A 164 13.37 -24.20 -2.23
CA ASN A 164 12.81 -24.52 -3.54
C ASN A 164 12.07 -23.31 -4.13
N VAL A 165 11.24 -22.63 -3.33
CA VAL A 165 10.56 -21.39 -3.77
C VAL A 165 11.58 -20.31 -4.16
N LYS A 166 12.69 -20.17 -3.42
CA LYS A 166 13.76 -19.22 -3.79
C LYS A 166 14.37 -19.49 -5.16
N LYS A 167 14.50 -20.77 -5.55
CA LYS A 167 15.02 -21.15 -6.88
C LYS A 167 14.06 -20.83 -8.02
N GLU A 168 12.76 -20.74 -7.72
CA GLU A 168 11.71 -20.43 -8.69
C GLU A 168 11.52 -18.92 -8.88
N ILE A 169 12.12 -18.09 -8.02
CA ILE A 169 12.03 -16.64 -8.14
C ILE A 169 12.66 -16.20 -9.48
N PRO A 170 11.90 -15.52 -10.35
CA PRO A 170 12.44 -15.02 -11.61
C PRO A 170 13.46 -13.89 -11.37
N GLU A 171 14.24 -13.56 -12.39
CA GLU A 171 15.12 -12.39 -12.34
C GLU A 171 14.30 -11.13 -12.06
N LEU A 172 14.59 -10.47 -10.95
CA LEU A 172 13.85 -9.27 -10.52
C LEU A 172 14.25 -8.03 -11.33
N PRO A 173 13.41 -6.96 -11.36
CA PRO A 173 13.62 -5.78 -12.20
C PRO A 173 15.02 -5.17 -12.08
N ASP A 174 15.57 -5.07 -10.86
CA ASP A 174 16.91 -4.47 -10.66
C ASP A 174 18.02 -5.35 -11.20
N GLN A 175 17.92 -6.66 -11.02
CA GLN A 175 18.89 -7.61 -11.55
C GLN A 175 18.86 -7.58 -13.09
N LYS A 176 17.66 -7.60 -13.68
CA LYS A 176 17.45 -7.51 -15.13
C LYS A 176 18.00 -6.18 -15.67
N LYS A 177 17.75 -5.07 -14.98
CA LYS A 177 18.31 -3.74 -15.35
C LYS A 177 19.82 -3.75 -15.33
N ASN A 178 20.45 -4.22 -14.27
CA ASN A 178 21.91 -4.30 -14.17
C ASN A 178 22.49 -5.18 -15.25
N ARG A 179 21.90 -6.33 -15.50
CA ARG A 179 22.31 -7.22 -16.59
C ARG A 179 22.22 -6.54 -17.97
N PHE A 180 21.20 -5.73 -18.21
CA PHE A 180 21.05 -5.00 -19.47
C PHE A 180 22.12 -3.94 -19.64
N ILE A 181 22.45 -3.20 -18.57
CA ILE A 181 23.54 -2.22 -18.59
C ILE A 181 24.88 -2.90 -18.83
N GLU A 182 25.18 -3.98 -18.12
CA GLU A 182 26.48 -4.65 -18.18
C GLU A 182 26.67 -5.43 -19.47
N LYS A 183 25.67 -6.24 -19.85
CA LYS A 183 25.78 -7.16 -20.98
C LYS A 183 25.52 -6.50 -22.33
N PHE A 184 24.53 -5.64 -22.42
CA PHE A 184 24.14 -4.98 -23.67
C PHE A 184 24.62 -3.53 -23.79
N LYS A 185 25.34 -3.04 -22.78
CA LYS A 185 25.88 -1.67 -22.75
C LYS A 185 24.82 -0.59 -22.91
N LEU A 186 23.59 -0.87 -22.46
CA LEU A 186 22.52 0.11 -22.45
C LEU A 186 22.77 1.18 -21.40
N THR A 187 22.25 2.36 -21.65
CA THR A 187 22.22 3.41 -20.64
C THR A 187 21.29 3.04 -19.49
N PRO A 188 21.49 3.56 -18.28
CA PRO A 188 20.56 3.35 -17.16
C PRO A 188 19.11 3.72 -17.49
N TYR A 189 18.91 4.72 -18.34
CA TYR A 189 17.58 5.16 -18.77
C TYR A 189 16.92 4.11 -19.68
N GLU A 190 17.61 3.67 -20.74
CA GLU A 190 17.10 2.62 -21.65
C GLU A 190 16.79 1.32 -20.91
N ALA A 191 17.72 0.88 -20.04
CA ALA A 191 17.50 -0.31 -19.22
C ALA A 191 16.29 -0.17 -18.29
N THR A 192 16.05 1.03 -17.73
CA THR A 192 14.87 1.27 -16.89
C THR A 192 13.57 1.16 -17.67
N ILE A 193 13.53 1.68 -18.89
CA ILE A 193 12.35 1.57 -19.75
C ILE A 193 12.06 0.11 -20.07
N LEU A 194 13.07 -0.64 -20.50
CA LEU A 194 12.92 -2.05 -20.91
C LEU A 194 12.52 -2.98 -19.77
N VAL A 195 12.83 -2.65 -18.51
CA VAL A 195 12.41 -3.47 -17.36
C VAL A 195 11.14 -2.96 -16.69
N SER A 196 10.57 -1.87 -17.15
CA SER A 196 9.34 -1.31 -16.56
C SER A 196 8.11 -2.14 -16.87
N ASP A 197 8.13 -2.90 -17.95
CA ASP A 197 7.09 -3.85 -18.34
C ASP A 197 7.65 -5.24 -18.53
N LEU A 198 6.85 -6.26 -18.20
CA LEU A 198 7.21 -7.67 -18.38
C LEU A 198 7.16 -8.10 -19.83
N ASP A 199 6.27 -7.49 -20.62
CA ASP A 199 5.98 -7.85 -21.99
C ASP A 199 6.94 -7.19 -23.01
N THR A 200 7.92 -6.42 -22.49
CA THR A 200 9.00 -5.81 -23.27
C THR A 200 10.27 -6.63 -23.13
#